data_acd909a3fb051083122f39547a8c6260
#
_entry.id   acd909a3fb051083122f39547a8c6260
#
_cell.length_a   1.000
_cell.length_b   1.000
_cell.length_c   1.000
_cell.angle_alpha   90.00
_cell.angle_beta   90.00
_cell.angle_gamma   90.00
#
_symmetry.space_group_name_H-M   'P 1'
#
loop_
_entity.id
_entity.type
_entity.pdbx_description
1 polymer ?
#
loop_
_entity_poly.entity_id
_entity_poly.type
_entity_poly.pdbx_seq_one_letter_code
_entity_poly.pdbx_strand_id
1 'polypeptide(L)'
;QGYVSHQARNLPNVHNTKTNAFIACRLCDKIKAVYKYYTGAKTMERQRFLPLLAVIIFIWALWRYEAALALLGFFCNLIMPFIIGGCLAFIVNVPLVHIERLWQKLFARFSSDWPQKIKRPVCLIFTLTLIIGIVLIGGLKIGPDLHQSFNMIVKTLPKASAELTVSLKERWSELALSPDTLDYLQSQWSELLRAVDSYWENNKTTLFYNTLNITTSLISLVSNIVIGVVFAVYLLLNKETISRQTRNMILAFCSGKRAAYLLDLGSAAHTIFSGYIGGQLLEAFCLGLLCLAGMLLLGLPYALSISVIVGFLAIIPIIGTIISALLGLILIGLAAPGKIWLFILFFFVLQRIEGDILYPKIVGKSVGLSEIWVLAAITVGGSLYGVLGIIVSVPVASVIAYILSDSVKKRLQQKNIDFEQQNP
;
A
#
# COMPACT_ATOMS: atom_id res chain seq x y z
N GLN A 1 32.26 24.88 61.11
CA GLN A 1 32.96 25.43 62.33
C GLN A 1 33.74 26.66 61.88
N GLY A 2 33.31 27.86 62.38
CA GLY A 2 34.14 29.04 62.46
C GLY A 2 33.94 30.08 61.36
N TYR A 3 33.54 31.28 61.77
CA TYR A 3 33.37 32.54 61.04
C TYR A 3 31.93 32.83 60.49
N VAL A 4 31.02 33.24 61.35
CA VAL A 4 30.06 34.34 61.22
C VAL A 4 29.49 34.68 62.58
N SER A 5 30.19 35.49 63.32
CA SER A 5 29.63 36.26 64.45
C SER A 5 30.44 37.53 64.56
N HIS A 6 30.02 38.59 63.91
CA HIS A 6 30.25 40.00 64.32
C HIS A 6 29.80 40.89 63.12
N GLN A 7 28.55 41.27 63.12
CA GLN A 7 28.03 42.58 62.65
C GLN A 7 26.52 42.62 62.71
N ALA A 8 25.99 42.57 63.87
CA ALA A 8 24.59 42.94 64.12
C ALA A 8 24.60 44.12 65.14
N ARG A 9 24.80 45.32 64.66
CA ARG A 9 24.42 46.56 65.35
C ARG A 9 24.49 47.71 64.36
N ASN A 10 23.35 48.05 63.77
CA ASN A 10 22.88 49.40 63.42
C ASN A 10 21.73 49.26 62.40
N LEU A 11 20.51 49.01 62.91
CA LEU A 11 19.30 49.25 62.19
C LEU A 11 18.68 50.56 62.61
N PRO A 12 18.48 51.55 61.76
CA PRO A 12 17.67 52.71 62.05
C PRO A 12 16.18 52.42 61.76
N ASN A 13 15.43 52.65 62.81
CA ASN A 13 14.03 53.11 62.87
C ASN A 13 12.96 52.54 61.88
N VAL A 14 12.15 51.76 62.51
CA VAL A 14 10.79 51.33 62.09
C VAL A 14 9.84 52.51 62.00
N HIS A 15 9.78 53.28 60.93
CA HIS A 15 8.66 54.19 60.66
C HIS A 15 8.41 54.39 59.13
N ASN A 16 8.55 53.35 58.27
CA ASN A 16 8.20 53.54 56.90
C ASN A 16 7.72 52.24 56.21
N THR A 17 7.09 51.31 56.92
CA THR A 17 6.67 50.03 56.42
C THR A 17 5.43 50.13 55.47
N LYS A 18 4.59 51.14 55.61
CA LYS A 18 3.42 51.35 54.75
C LYS A 18 3.79 51.95 53.40
N THR A 19 4.74 52.85 53.34
CA THR A 19 5.18 53.49 52.09
C THR A 19 6.01 52.57 51.24
N ASN A 20 6.86 51.71 51.84
CA ASN A 20 7.66 50.71 51.11
C ASN A 20 6.80 49.55 50.56
N ALA A 21 5.74 49.15 51.26
CA ALA A 21 4.79 48.15 50.77
C ALA A 21 4.00 48.67 49.58
N PHE A 22 3.63 49.95 49.56
CA PHE A 22 2.91 50.58 48.47
C PHE A 22 3.78 50.78 47.23
N ILE A 23 5.05 51.11 47.41
CA ILE A 23 6.06 51.18 46.33
C ILE A 23 6.36 49.82 45.76
N ALA A 24 6.52 48.79 46.62
CA ALA A 24 6.75 47.41 46.18
C ALA A 24 5.57 46.82 45.42
N CYS A 25 4.33 47.13 45.82
CA CYS A 25 3.12 46.73 45.13
C CYS A 25 3.00 47.41 43.73
N ARG A 26 3.26 48.72 43.63
CA ARG A 26 3.31 49.44 42.35
C ARG A 26 4.45 48.95 41.43
N LEU A 27 5.60 48.58 41.98
CA LEU A 27 6.71 48.01 41.22
C LEU A 27 6.33 46.61 40.69
N CYS A 28 5.68 45.80 41.53
CA CYS A 28 5.23 44.45 41.14
C CYS A 28 4.17 44.51 40.04
N ASP A 29 3.23 45.48 40.09
CA ASP A 29 2.22 45.67 39.03
C ASP A 29 2.83 46.22 37.75
N LYS A 30 3.81 47.12 37.83
CA LYS A 30 4.58 47.53 36.64
C LYS A 30 5.40 46.39 36.03
N ILE A 31 6.05 45.56 36.85
CA ILE A 31 6.78 44.38 36.39
C ILE A 31 5.82 43.37 35.72
N LYS A 32 4.64 43.14 36.33
CA LYS A 32 3.61 42.30 35.72
C LYS A 32 3.07 42.88 34.39
N ALA A 33 2.87 44.17 34.30
CA ALA A 33 2.45 44.84 33.09
C ALA A 33 3.53 44.78 32.00
N VAL A 34 4.79 44.98 32.33
CA VAL A 34 5.93 44.84 31.43
C VAL A 34 6.09 43.37 30.98
N TYR A 35 5.96 42.42 31.91
CA TYR A 35 6.01 40.99 31.58
C TYR A 35 4.85 40.57 30.65
N LYS A 36 3.65 41.08 30.92
CA LYS A 36 2.47 40.86 30.06
C LYS A 36 2.60 41.52 28.68
N TYR A 37 3.26 42.70 28.61
CA TYR A 37 3.56 43.37 27.36
C TYR A 37 4.61 42.60 26.55
N TYR A 38 5.68 42.13 27.18
CA TYR A 38 6.74 41.32 26.54
C TYR A 38 6.23 39.94 26.12
N THR A 39 5.39 39.29 26.90
CA THR A 39 4.79 37.99 26.51
C THR A 39 3.73 38.17 25.44
N GLY A 40 2.93 39.24 25.48
CA GLY A 40 1.96 39.57 24.42
C GLY A 40 2.63 39.98 23.11
N ALA A 41 3.72 40.74 23.18
CA ALA A 41 4.55 41.09 22.02
C ALA A 41 5.21 39.86 21.38
N LYS A 42 5.77 38.94 22.19
CA LYS A 42 6.35 37.68 21.68
C LYS A 42 5.33 36.78 21.00
N THR A 43 4.10 36.70 21.49
CA THR A 43 3.05 35.90 20.85
C THR A 43 2.53 36.55 19.57
N MET A 44 2.44 37.88 19.52
CA MET A 44 2.03 38.62 18.34
C MET A 44 3.11 38.61 17.23
N GLU A 45 4.38 38.70 17.59
CA GLU A 45 5.50 38.50 16.65
C GLU A 45 5.52 37.08 16.10
N ARG A 46 5.35 36.06 16.94
CA ARG A 46 5.29 34.66 16.50
C ARG A 46 4.12 34.37 15.55
N GLN A 47 2.96 34.99 15.76
CA GLN A 47 1.81 34.83 14.87
C GLN A 47 1.99 35.52 13.49
N ARG A 48 2.82 36.57 13.42
CA ARG A 48 3.14 37.24 12.14
C ARG A 48 4.37 36.61 11.47
N PHE A 49 5.28 36.01 12.23
CA PHE A 49 6.50 35.39 11.69
C PHE A 49 6.21 34.06 10.96
N LEU A 50 5.26 33.26 11.46
CA LEU A 50 4.89 31.97 10.87
C LEU A 50 4.40 32.10 9.40
N PRO A 51 3.45 32.98 9.04
CA PRO A 51 3.02 33.12 7.67
C PRO A 51 4.12 33.71 6.76
N LEU A 52 4.95 34.61 7.29
CA LEU A 52 6.08 35.18 6.55
C LEU A 52 7.13 34.11 6.22
N LEU A 53 7.45 33.25 7.18
CA LEU A 53 8.35 32.11 7.02
C LEU A 53 7.77 31.08 6.02
N ALA A 54 6.46 30.82 6.05
CA ALA A 54 5.78 29.97 5.10
C ALA A 54 5.85 30.54 3.67
N VAL A 55 5.69 31.85 3.49
CA VAL A 55 5.83 32.51 2.17
C VAL A 55 7.27 32.43 1.67
N ILE A 56 8.27 32.67 2.52
CA ILE A 56 9.68 32.56 2.15
C ILE A 56 10.03 31.13 1.72
N ILE A 57 9.59 30.11 2.49
CA ILE A 57 9.77 28.70 2.13
C ILE A 57 9.07 28.38 0.81
N PHE A 58 7.87 28.90 0.59
CA PHE A 58 7.13 28.70 -0.66
C PHE A 58 7.82 29.32 -1.87
N ILE A 59 8.32 30.57 -1.74
CA ILE A 59 9.10 31.23 -2.81
C ILE A 59 10.41 30.48 -3.07
N TRP A 60 11.10 30.04 -2.02
CA TRP A 60 12.31 29.23 -2.14
C TRP A 60 12.03 27.90 -2.83
N ALA A 61 10.93 27.21 -2.50
CA ALA A 61 10.51 25.97 -3.12
C ALA A 61 10.15 26.14 -4.60
N LEU A 62 9.55 27.28 -4.97
CA LEU A 62 9.29 27.60 -6.38
C LEU A 62 10.56 27.91 -7.16
N TRP A 63 11.51 28.63 -6.55
CA TRP A 63 12.76 28.98 -7.22
C TRP A 63 13.72 27.79 -7.38
N ARG A 64 13.76 26.91 -6.39
CA ARG A 64 14.59 25.69 -6.40
C ARG A 64 13.71 24.43 -6.33
N TYR A 65 12.77 24.32 -7.28
CA TYR A 65 11.81 23.22 -7.30
C TYR A 65 12.48 21.84 -7.31
N GLU A 66 13.64 21.69 -7.98
CA GLU A 66 14.40 20.43 -8.00
C GLU A 66 14.90 20.05 -6.60
N ALA A 67 15.45 21.01 -5.86
CA ALA A 67 15.91 20.77 -4.48
C ALA A 67 14.73 20.52 -3.52
N ALA A 68 13.61 21.21 -3.73
CA ALA A 68 12.39 20.99 -2.95
C ALA A 68 11.78 19.60 -3.22
N LEU A 69 11.75 19.16 -4.48
CA LEU A 69 11.32 17.82 -4.86
C LEU A 69 12.27 16.73 -4.34
N ALA A 70 13.59 16.96 -4.40
CA ALA A 70 14.59 16.04 -3.84
C ALA A 70 14.42 15.89 -2.31
N LEU A 71 14.18 17.01 -1.62
CA LEU A 71 13.93 17.01 -0.16
C LEU A 71 12.63 16.29 0.18
N LEU A 72 11.57 16.52 -0.60
CA LEU A 72 10.30 15.78 -0.45
C LEU A 72 10.50 14.28 -0.69
N GLY A 73 11.24 13.92 -1.75
CA GLY A 73 11.59 12.53 -2.05
C GLY A 73 12.39 11.87 -0.94
N PHE A 74 13.33 12.61 -0.33
CA PHE A 74 14.09 12.12 0.84
C PHE A 74 13.17 11.79 2.02
N PHE A 75 12.23 12.69 2.37
CA PHE A 75 11.26 12.42 3.45
C PHE A 75 10.32 11.27 3.10
N CYS A 76 9.85 11.19 1.87
CA CYS A 76 9.03 10.06 1.41
C CYS A 76 9.77 8.74 1.55
N ASN A 77 11.03 8.67 1.14
CA ASN A 77 11.86 7.47 1.26
C ASN A 77 12.14 7.10 2.73
N LEU A 78 12.33 8.09 3.60
CA LEU A 78 12.53 7.86 5.04
C LEU A 78 11.28 7.25 5.71
N ILE A 79 10.09 7.64 5.28
CA ILE A 79 8.81 7.15 5.82
C ILE A 79 8.40 5.82 5.17
N MET A 80 8.94 5.48 4.00
CA MET A 80 8.56 4.32 3.21
C MET A 80 8.55 2.99 3.97
N PRO A 81 9.59 2.62 4.77
CA PRO A 81 9.57 1.37 5.54
C PRO A 81 8.41 1.28 6.54
N PHE A 82 7.99 2.42 7.11
CA PHE A 82 6.88 2.49 8.05
C PHE A 82 5.53 2.34 7.35
N ILE A 83 5.39 2.91 6.15
CA ILE A 83 4.20 2.71 5.29
C ILE A 83 4.10 1.23 4.90
N ILE A 84 5.20 0.64 4.42
CA ILE A 84 5.29 -0.78 4.09
C ILE A 84 4.90 -1.64 5.31
N GLY A 85 5.47 -1.34 6.47
CA GLY A 85 5.16 -2.05 7.70
C GLY A 85 3.71 -1.91 8.14
N GLY A 86 3.11 -0.74 7.98
CA GLY A 86 1.67 -0.51 8.20
C GLY A 86 0.81 -1.36 7.27
N CYS A 87 1.13 -1.40 5.99
CA CYS A 87 0.42 -2.23 5.00
C CYS A 87 0.56 -3.72 5.32
N LEU A 88 1.78 -4.18 5.61
CA LEU A 88 2.04 -5.56 6.03
C LEU A 88 1.28 -5.91 7.31
N ALA A 89 1.21 -5.00 8.28
CA ALA A 89 0.44 -5.21 9.50
C ALA A 89 -1.05 -5.42 9.19
N PHE A 90 -1.63 -4.66 8.26
CA PHE A 90 -3.02 -4.89 7.83
C PHE A 90 -3.19 -6.25 7.14
N ILE A 91 -2.29 -6.61 6.22
CA ILE A 91 -2.33 -7.89 5.50
C ILE A 91 -2.23 -9.06 6.50
N VAL A 92 -1.27 -9.03 7.40
CA VAL A 92 -1.04 -10.08 8.41
C VAL A 92 -2.15 -10.11 9.47
N ASN A 93 -2.76 -8.96 9.78
CA ASN A 93 -3.85 -8.89 10.78
C ASN A 93 -5.09 -9.69 10.36
N VAL A 94 -5.36 -9.83 9.05
CA VAL A 94 -6.54 -10.58 8.57
C VAL A 94 -6.48 -12.06 8.98
N PRO A 95 -5.47 -12.85 8.59
CA PRO A 95 -5.34 -14.24 9.04
C PRO A 95 -5.09 -14.33 10.55
N LEU A 96 -4.35 -13.36 11.15
CA LEU A 96 -4.08 -13.34 12.58
C LEU A 96 -5.38 -13.33 13.41
N VAL A 97 -6.35 -12.49 13.08
CA VAL A 97 -7.64 -12.41 13.78
C VAL A 97 -8.41 -13.72 13.70
N HIS A 98 -8.36 -14.44 12.57
CA HIS A 98 -8.98 -15.74 12.42
C HIS A 98 -8.30 -16.80 13.30
N ILE A 99 -6.96 -16.80 13.32
CA ILE A 99 -6.16 -17.71 14.16
C ILE A 99 -6.38 -17.39 15.64
N GLU A 100 -6.45 -16.12 16.04
CA GLU A 100 -6.77 -15.72 17.41
C GLU A 100 -8.17 -16.17 17.86
N ARG A 101 -9.16 -16.16 16.95
CA ARG A 101 -10.51 -16.70 17.22
C ARG A 101 -10.51 -18.22 17.36
N LEU A 102 -9.74 -18.93 16.53
CA LEU A 102 -9.56 -20.38 16.65
C LEU A 102 -8.86 -20.74 17.96
N TRP A 103 -7.82 -20.01 18.33
CA TRP A 103 -7.15 -20.17 19.62
C TRP A 103 -8.12 -20.02 20.80
N GLN A 104 -8.94 -18.97 20.77
CA GLN A 104 -9.95 -18.77 21.83
C GLN A 104 -10.95 -19.93 21.92
N LYS A 105 -11.41 -20.46 20.78
CA LYS A 105 -12.33 -21.63 20.78
C LYS A 105 -11.67 -22.90 21.32
N LEU A 106 -10.39 -23.14 20.94
CA LEU A 106 -9.65 -24.31 21.40
C LEU A 106 -9.35 -24.28 22.91
N PHE A 107 -8.99 -23.09 23.40
CA PHE A 107 -8.58 -22.90 24.80
C PHE A 107 -9.72 -22.37 25.69
N ALA A 108 -10.96 -22.27 25.20
CA ALA A 108 -12.11 -21.79 25.97
C ALA A 108 -12.44 -22.66 27.18
N ARG A 109 -12.02 -23.93 27.17
CA ARG A 109 -12.23 -24.88 28.28
C ARG A 109 -11.16 -24.84 29.36
N PHE A 110 -10.04 -24.14 29.11
CA PHE A 110 -8.95 -24.03 30.11
C PHE A 110 -9.20 -22.83 31.01
N SER A 111 -9.36 -23.10 32.33
CA SER A 111 -9.60 -22.09 33.36
C SER A 111 -8.32 -21.26 33.73
N SER A 112 -7.22 -21.41 33.03
CA SER A 112 -5.95 -20.77 33.35
C SER A 112 -5.78 -19.46 32.57
N ASP A 113 -5.23 -18.42 33.19
CA ASP A 113 -4.93 -17.11 32.56
C ASP A 113 -3.74 -17.18 31.61
N TRP A 114 -2.94 -18.24 31.65
CA TRP A 114 -1.72 -18.41 30.86
C TRP A 114 -1.96 -18.42 29.33
N PRO A 115 -2.98 -19.15 28.79
CA PRO A 115 -3.26 -19.12 27.36
C PRO A 115 -3.65 -17.74 26.81
N GLN A 116 -4.22 -16.88 27.65
CA GLN A 116 -4.62 -15.53 27.25
C GLN A 116 -3.42 -14.57 27.15
N LYS A 117 -2.43 -14.69 28.05
CA LYS A 117 -1.23 -13.85 28.05
C LYS A 117 -0.32 -14.10 26.86
N ILE A 118 -0.15 -15.36 26.46
CA ILE A 118 0.72 -15.76 25.33
C ILE A 118 -0.02 -15.84 23.98
N LYS A 119 -1.35 -15.72 23.99
CA LYS A 119 -2.18 -15.83 22.78
C LYS A 119 -1.63 -15.04 21.62
N ARG A 120 -1.34 -13.76 21.83
CA ARG A 120 -1.01 -12.84 20.76
C ARG A 120 0.36 -13.11 20.12
N PRO A 121 1.47 -13.22 20.89
CA PRO A 121 2.76 -13.55 20.30
C PRO A 121 2.77 -14.90 19.61
N VAL A 122 2.11 -15.91 20.19
CA VAL A 122 2.05 -17.27 19.59
C VAL A 122 1.24 -17.26 18.29
N CYS A 123 0.04 -16.67 18.30
CA CYS A 123 -0.77 -16.56 17.09
C CYS A 123 -0.05 -15.76 15.99
N LEU A 124 0.66 -14.69 16.35
CA LEU A 124 1.44 -13.89 15.40
C LEU A 124 2.60 -14.67 14.80
N ILE A 125 3.40 -15.36 15.61
CA ILE A 125 4.48 -16.21 15.12
C ILE A 125 3.92 -17.29 14.19
N PHE A 126 2.84 -17.97 14.59
CA PHE A 126 2.20 -18.97 13.75
C PHE A 126 1.69 -18.39 12.43
N THR A 127 1.05 -17.22 12.46
CA THR A 127 0.58 -16.54 11.24
C THR A 127 1.73 -16.19 10.30
N LEU A 128 2.83 -15.63 10.85
CA LEU A 128 4.00 -15.29 10.06
C LEU A 128 4.67 -16.53 9.47
N THR A 129 4.82 -17.60 10.27
CA THR A 129 5.38 -18.88 9.80
C THR A 129 4.51 -19.47 8.69
N LEU A 130 3.19 -19.40 8.82
CA LEU A 130 2.25 -19.87 7.80
C LEU A 130 2.40 -19.07 6.49
N ILE A 131 2.44 -17.74 6.56
CA ILE A 131 2.61 -16.88 5.38
C ILE A 131 3.97 -17.14 4.72
N ILE A 132 5.04 -17.15 5.49
CA ILE A 132 6.39 -17.43 4.98
C ILE A 132 6.44 -18.83 4.37
N GLY A 133 5.83 -19.83 5.00
CA GLY A 133 5.73 -21.19 4.48
C GLY A 133 5.04 -21.25 3.13
N ILE A 134 3.90 -20.58 2.98
CA ILE A 134 3.17 -20.50 1.70
C ILE A 134 4.03 -19.84 0.62
N VAL A 135 4.69 -18.73 0.93
CA VAL A 135 5.55 -18.01 -0.02
C VAL A 135 6.77 -18.88 -0.42
N LEU A 136 7.40 -19.54 0.54
CA LEU A 136 8.55 -20.42 0.26
C LEU A 136 8.15 -21.64 -0.56
N ILE A 137 7.06 -22.34 -0.21
CA ILE A 137 6.58 -23.50 -0.97
C ILE A 137 6.19 -23.06 -2.39
N GLY A 138 5.48 -21.94 -2.53
CA GLY A 138 5.17 -21.36 -3.83
C GLY A 138 6.45 -21.09 -4.64
N GLY A 139 7.38 -20.35 -4.06
CA GLY A 139 8.65 -20.00 -4.72
C GLY A 139 9.49 -21.19 -5.13
N LEU A 140 9.60 -22.22 -4.27
CA LEU A 140 10.35 -23.44 -4.57
C LEU A 140 9.72 -24.28 -5.70
N LYS A 141 8.41 -24.21 -5.89
CA LYS A 141 7.73 -24.90 -6.99
C LYS A 141 7.72 -24.07 -8.27
N ILE A 142 7.42 -22.79 -8.17
CA ILE A 142 7.31 -21.88 -9.32
C ILE A 142 8.69 -21.52 -9.88
N GLY A 143 9.69 -21.33 -9.02
CA GLY A 143 11.02 -20.88 -9.41
C GLY A 143 11.67 -21.78 -10.49
N PRO A 144 11.74 -23.11 -10.30
CA PRO A 144 12.26 -24.03 -11.32
C PRO A 144 11.45 -23.99 -12.64
N ASP A 145 10.11 -23.93 -12.55
CA ASP A 145 9.25 -23.91 -13.74
C ASP A 145 9.44 -22.62 -14.54
N LEU A 146 9.55 -21.48 -13.86
CA LEU A 146 9.85 -20.18 -14.49
C LEU A 146 11.26 -20.18 -15.09
N HIS A 147 12.26 -20.67 -14.35
CA HIS A 147 13.65 -20.73 -14.84
C HIS A 147 13.75 -21.61 -16.08
N GLN A 148 13.15 -22.80 -16.06
CA GLN A 148 13.13 -23.70 -17.21
C GLN A 148 12.43 -23.05 -18.40
N SER A 149 11.28 -22.41 -18.17
CA SER A 149 10.52 -21.73 -19.22
C SER A 149 11.27 -20.54 -19.78
N PHE A 150 11.91 -19.73 -18.93
CA PHE A 150 12.77 -18.63 -19.37
C PHE A 150 13.91 -19.11 -20.27
N ASN A 151 14.63 -20.16 -19.84
CA ASN A 151 15.70 -20.75 -20.64
C ASN A 151 15.18 -21.32 -21.97
N MET A 152 13.97 -21.87 -21.98
CA MET A 152 13.32 -22.38 -23.19
C MET A 152 12.94 -21.21 -24.12
N ILE A 153 12.39 -20.11 -23.60
CA ILE A 153 12.10 -18.89 -24.37
C ILE A 153 13.37 -18.39 -25.04
N VAL A 154 14.44 -18.19 -24.24
CA VAL A 154 15.74 -17.69 -24.75
C VAL A 154 16.27 -18.53 -25.91
N LYS A 155 16.13 -19.87 -25.82
CA LYS A 155 16.61 -20.79 -26.85
C LYS A 155 15.66 -20.95 -28.03
N THR A 156 14.35 -20.85 -27.80
CA THR A 156 13.32 -21.22 -28.79
C THR A 156 12.78 -20.00 -29.52
N LEU A 157 12.76 -18.82 -28.89
CA LEU A 157 12.22 -17.59 -29.49
C LEU A 157 12.83 -17.26 -30.86
N PRO A 158 14.17 -17.30 -31.06
CA PRO A 158 14.77 -17.04 -32.37
C PRO A 158 14.39 -18.07 -33.45
N LYS A 159 14.20 -19.34 -33.05
CA LYS A 159 13.76 -20.40 -33.97
C LYS A 159 12.27 -20.31 -34.27
N ALA A 160 11.45 -20.07 -33.25
CA ALA A 160 10.01 -19.95 -33.39
C ALA A 160 9.62 -18.72 -34.23
N SER A 161 10.33 -17.60 -34.12
CA SER A 161 10.11 -16.43 -34.97
C SER A 161 10.39 -16.73 -36.44
N ALA A 162 11.44 -17.49 -36.72
CA ALA A 162 11.78 -17.93 -38.08
C ALA A 162 10.74 -18.92 -38.64
N GLU A 163 10.34 -19.93 -37.86
CA GLU A 163 9.31 -20.91 -38.27
C GLU A 163 7.95 -20.28 -38.47
N LEU A 164 7.53 -19.35 -37.57
CA LEU A 164 6.29 -18.59 -37.72
C LEU A 164 6.31 -17.73 -38.99
N THR A 165 7.44 -17.16 -39.34
CA THR A 165 7.58 -16.37 -40.55
C THR A 165 7.37 -17.22 -41.80
N VAL A 166 7.93 -18.43 -41.81
CA VAL A 166 7.74 -19.39 -42.94
C VAL A 166 6.28 -19.83 -43.02
N SER A 167 5.71 -20.28 -41.91
CA SER A 167 4.32 -20.75 -41.86
C SER A 167 3.30 -19.66 -42.18
N LEU A 168 3.56 -18.41 -41.79
CA LEU A 168 2.70 -17.29 -42.14
C LEU A 168 2.80 -16.93 -43.63
N LYS A 169 4.00 -16.96 -44.23
CA LYS A 169 4.19 -16.74 -45.64
C LYS A 169 3.44 -17.78 -46.49
N GLU A 170 3.51 -19.06 -46.11
CA GLU A 170 2.78 -20.13 -46.76
C GLU A 170 1.26 -19.90 -46.67
N ARG A 171 0.74 -19.58 -45.48
CA ARG A 171 -0.70 -19.33 -45.32
C ARG A 171 -1.17 -18.02 -45.97
N TRP A 172 -0.34 -16.99 -46.03
CA TRP A 172 -0.67 -15.76 -46.74
C TRP A 172 -0.75 -15.94 -48.23
N SER A 173 0.03 -16.88 -48.82
CA SER A 173 -0.07 -17.23 -50.23
C SER A 173 -1.34 -18.03 -50.55
N GLU A 174 -1.96 -18.73 -49.59
CA GLU A 174 -3.24 -19.41 -49.72
C GLU A 174 -4.46 -18.47 -49.60
N LEU A 175 -4.28 -17.33 -48.89
CA LEU A 175 -5.31 -16.30 -48.80
C LEU A 175 -5.32 -15.51 -50.12
N ALA A 176 -6.42 -15.48 -50.84
CA ALA A 176 -6.63 -14.73 -52.10
C ALA A 176 -6.63 -13.19 -51.82
N LEU A 177 -5.57 -12.69 -51.21
CA LEU A 177 -5.34 -11.25 -50.92
C LEU A 177 -4.66 -10.59 -52.11
N SER A 178 -4.90 -9.30 -52.32
CA SER A 178 -4.18 -8.54 -53.36
C SER A 178 -2.67 -8.49 -53.07
N PRO A 179 -1.80 -8.47 -54.09
CA PRO A 179 -0.34 -8.42 -53.91
C PRO A 179 0.10 -7.29 -52.99
N ASP A 180 -0.50 -6.10 -53.13
CA ASP A 180 -0.17 -4.91 -52.31
C ASP A 180 -0.47 -5.11 -50.80
N THR A 181 -1.55 -5.82 -50.47
CA THR A 181 -1.88 -6.11 -49.05
C THR A 181 -0.98 -7.18 -48.48
N LEU A 182 -0.53 -8.14 -49.29
CA LEU A 182 0.46 -9.14 -48.87
C LEU A 182 1.82 -8.52 -48.57
N ASP A 183 2.30 -7.64 -49.44
CA ASP A 183 3.57 -6.91 -49.25
C ASP A 183 3.50 -6.01 -48.01
N TYR A 184 2.37 -5.34 -47.80
CA TYR A 184 2.17 -4.52 -46.60
C TYR A 184 2.21 -5.38 -45.32
N LEU A 185 1.51 -6.49 -45.27
CA LEU A 185 1.52 -7.40 -44.11
C LEU A 185 2.90 -8.00 -43.87
N GLN A 186 3.62 -8.39 -44.93
CA GLN A 186 5.00 -8.91 -44.80
C GLN A 186 5.97 -7.85 -44.33
N SER A 187 5.84 -6.61 -44.77
CA SER A 187 6.69 -5.50 -44.27
C SER A 187 6.44 -5.21 -42.80
N GLN A 188 5.18 -5.09 -42.36
CA GLN A 188 4.82 -4.88 -40.96
C GLN A 188 5.28 -6.03 -40.06
N TRP A 189 5.12 -7.29 -40.54
CA TRP A 189 5.60 -8.44 -39.80
C TRP A 189 7.13 -8.46 -39.65
N SER A 190 7.85 -8.15 -40.72
CA SER A 190 9.30 -8.09 -40.69
C SER A 190 9.83 -6.94 -39.82
N GLU A 191 9.11 -5.82 -39.76
CA GLU A 191 9.43 -4.68 -38.90
C GLU A 191 9.19 -5.02 -37.43
N LEU A 192 8.07 -5.69 -37.12
CA LEU A 192 7.77 -6.19 -35.78
C LEU A 192 8.85 -7.16 -35.29
N LEU A 193 9.26 -8.11 -36.12
CA LEU A 193 10.32 -9.07 -35.78
C LEU A 193 11.67 -8.38 -35.55
N ARG A 194 12.04 -7.42 -36.42
CA ARG A 194 13.26 -6.62 -36.22
C ARG A 194 13.20 -5.81 -34.93
N ALA A 195 12.05 -5.23 -34.60
CA ALA A 195 11.86 -4.52 -33.34
C ALA A 195 12.02 -5.45 -32.12
N VAL A 196 11.45 -6.67 -32.18
CA VAL A 196 11.60 -7.68 -31.14
C VAL A 196 13.05 -8.14 -31.04
N ASP A 197 13.72 -8.46 -32.14
CA ASP A 197 15.11 -8.90 -32.17
C ASP A 197 16.07 -7.80 -31.69
N SER A 198 15.85 -6.56 -32.13
CA SER A 198 16.67 -5.41 -31.69
C SER A 198 16.49 -5.12 -30.20
N TYR A 199 15.23 -5.18 -29.72
CA TYR A 199 14.94 -5.05 -28.30
C TYR A 199 15.59 -6.16 -27.48
N TRP A 200 15.53 -7.41 -27.97
CA TRP A 200 16.15 -8.58 -27.36
C TRP A 200 17.68 -8.47 -27.32
N GLU A 201 18.30 -8.22 -28.47
CA GLU A 201 19.77 -8.06 -28.57
C GLU A 201 20.31 -6.94 -27.69
N ASN A 202 19.64 -5.78 -27.69
CA ASN A 202 20.04 -4.64 -26.89
C ASN A 202 19.79 -4.83 -25.39
N ASN A 203 18.82 -5.66 -24.99
CA ASN A 203 18.44 -5.82 -23.61
C ASN A 203 18.86 -7.18 -23.00
N LYS A 204 19.30 -8.17 -23.79
CA LYS A 204 19.72 -9.48 -23.25
C LYS A 204 20.85 -9.35 -22.22
N THR A 205 21.84 -8.51 -22.49
CA THR A 205 22.93 -8.19 -21.56
C THR A 205 22.42 -7.35 -20.39
N THR A 206 21.57 -6.38 -20.64
CA THR A 206 20.98 -5.53 -19.61
C THR A 206 20.02 -6.34 -18.71
N LEU A 207 19.23 -7.25 -19.28
CA LEU A 207 18.40 -8.19 -18.53
C LEU A 207 19.26 -9.16 -17.70
N PHE A 208 20.37 -9.62 -18.26
CA PHE A 208 21.32 -10.49 -17.55
C PHE A 208 22.12 -9.72 -16.49
N TYR A 209 22.62 -8.51 -16.83
CA TYR A 209 23.33 -7.64 -15.88
C TYR A 209 22.38 -7.01 -14.84
N ASN A 210 21.15 -6.69 -15.20
CA ASN A 210 20.14 -6.25 -14.23
C ASN A 210 19.73 -7.39 -13.29
N THR A 211 19.79 -8.65 -13.74
CA THR A 211 19.66 -9.81 -12.85
C THR A 211 20.82 -9.88 -11.84
N LEU A 212 22.02 -9.39 -12.19
CA LEU A 212 23.17 -9.26 -11.28
C LEU A 212 23.14 -7.94 -10.48
N ASN A 213 22.70 -6.83 -11.09
CA ASN A 213 22.51 -5.52 -10.42
C ASN A 213 21.23 -5.47 -9.55
N ILE A 214 20.35 -6.45 -9.66
CA ILE A 214 19.31 -6.76 -8.68
C ILE A 214 19.91 -6.84 -7.27
N THR A 215 21.19 -7.20 -7.11
CA THR A 215 21.82 -7.32 -5.79
C THR A 215 21.79 -6.03 -4.98
N THR A 216 22.08 -4.87 -5.57
CA THR A 216 22.04 -3.58 -4.85
C THR A 216 20.62 -3.05 -4.67
N SER A 217 19.76 -3.23 -5.66
CA SER A 217 18.33 -2.90 -5.57
C SER A 217 17.60 -3.87 -4.63
N LEU A 218 17.99 -5.16 -4.61
CA LEU A 218 17.49 -6.13 -3.65
C LEU A 218 17.94 -5.83 -2.23
N ILE A 219 19.15 -5.35 -1.99
CA ILE A 219 19.61 -5.00 -0.65
C ILE A 219 18.76 -3.87 -0.07
N SER A 220 18.46 -2.84 -0.84
CA SER A 220 17.57 -1.75 -0.39
C SER A 220 16.12 -2.20 -0.22
N LEU A 221 15.63 -3.03 -1.13
CA LEU A 221 14.28 -3.62 -1.05
C LEU A 221 14.17 -4.53 0.17
N VAL A 222 15.13 -5.43 0.37
CA VAL A 222 15.17 -6.34 1.52
C VAL A 222 15.32 -5.56 2.82
N SER A 223 16.16 -4.52 2.87
CA SER A 223 16.28 -3.66 4.04
C SER A 223 14.95 -3.00 4.39
N ASN A 224 14.25 -2.42 3.42
CA ASN A 224 12.95 -1.79 3.63
C ASN A 224 11.87 -2.81 4.06
N ILE A 225 11.89 -4.01 3.48
CA ILE A 225 10.98 -5.10 3.86
C ILE A 225 11.30 -5.58 5.28
N VAL A 226 12.55 -5.78 5.64
CA VAL A 226 12.94 -6.22 7.00
C VAL A 226 12.50 -5.19 8.05
N ILE A 227 12.80 -3.90 7.83
CA ILE A 227 12.34 -2.83 8.73
C ILE A 227 10.80 -2.80 8.76
N GLY A 228 10.15 -2.91 7.60
CA GLY A 228 8.70 -2.96 7.48
C GLY A 228 8.09 -4.14 8.24
N VAL A 229 8.65 -5.34 8.13
CA VAL A 229 8.20 -6.53 8.88
C VAL A 229 8.38 -6.35 10.38
N VAL A 230 9.55 -5.86 10.82
CA VAL A 230 9.79 -5.57 12.25
C VAL A 230 8.77 -4.55 12.76
N PHE A 231 8.52 -3.49 12.00
CA PHE A 231 7.52 -2.48 12.35
C PHE A 231 6.10 -3.06 12.36
N ALA A 232 5.73 -3.90 11.38
CA ALA A 232 4.44 -4.59 11.34
C ALA A 232 4.22 -5.49 12.56
N VAL A 233 5.23 -6.28 12.93
CA VAL A 233 5.20 -7.11 14.14
C VAL A 233 4.98 -6.25 15.38
N TYR A 234 5.74 -5.15 15.51
CA TYR A 234 5.60 -4.24 16.63
C TYR A 234 4.22 -3.58 16.69
N LEU A 235 3.69 -3.14 15.56
CA LEU A 235 2.32 -2.62 15.45
C LEU A 235 1.29 -3.64 15.88
N LEU A 236 1.39 -4.88 15.39
CA LEU A 236 0.45 -5.95 15.70
C LEU A 236 0.49 -6.36 17.17
N LEU A 237 1.67 -6.44 17.78
CA LEU A 237 1.81 -6.74 19.19
C LEU A 237 1.22 -5.63 20.08
N ASN A 238 1.35 -4.37 19.67
CA ASN A 238 0.97 -3.21 20.48
C ASN A 238 -0.28 -2.48 19.96
N LYS A 239 -1.07 -3.09 19.04
CA LYS A 239 -2.20 -2.40 18.38
C LYS A 239 -3.21 -1.78 19.35
N GLU A 240 -3.48 -2.42 20.48
CA GLU A 240 -4.44 -1.92 21.48
C GLU A 240 -3.89 -0.73 22.26
N THR A 241 -2.59 -0.79 22.59
CA THR A 241 -1.91 0.31 23.27
C THR A 241 -1.83 1.53 22.38
N ILE A 242 -1.42 1.34 21.10
CA ILE A 242 -1.34 2.40 20.10
C ILE A 242 -2.74 3.00 19.84
N SER A 243 -3.76 2.17 19.65
CA SER A 243 -5.14 2.63 19.47
C SER A 243 -5.62 3.46 20.65
N ARG A 244 -5.36 3.01 21.88
CA ARG A 244 -5.70 3.75 23.10
C ARG A 244 -4.95 5.07 23.22
N GLN A 245 -3.65 5.07 22.92
CA GLN A 245 -2.84 6.29 22.94
C GLN A 245 -3.31 7.31 21.90
N THR A 246 -3.57 6.87 20.67
CA THR A 246 -4.10 7.71 19.58
C THR A 246 -5.46 8.29 19.95
N ARG A 247 -6.37 7.46 20.50
CA ARG A 247 -7.67 7.92 20.98
C ARG A 247 -7.52 8.98 22.08
N ASN A 248 -6.67 8.75 23.09
CA ASN A 248 -6.45 9.70 24.17
C ASN A 248 -5.85 11.01 23.65
N MET A 249 -4.93 10.94 22.68
CA MET A 249 -4.33 12.10 22.05
C MET A 249 -5.38 12.93 21.29
N ILE A 250 -6.25 12.29 20.50
CA ILE A 250 -7.36 12.96 19.81
C ILE A 250 -8.29 13.65 20.81
N LEU A 251 -8.66 12.95 21.90
CA LEU A 251 -9.56 13.49 22.92
C LEU A 251 -8.92 14.65 23.70
N ALA A 252 -7.59 14.64 23.91
CA ALA A 252 -6.88 15.68 24.63
C ALA A 252 -6.69 16.96 23.82
N PHE A 253 -6.44 16.86 22.50
CA PHE A 253 -6.07 17.99 21.65
C PHE A 253 -7.21 18.52 20.78
N CYS A 254 -8.28 17.75 20.58
CA CYS A 254 -9.41 18.14 19.73
C CYS A 254 -10.64 18.48 20.58
N SER A 255 -11.45 19.45 20.11
CA SER A 255 -12.77 19.75 20.72
C SER A 255 -13.72 18.55 20.55
N GLY A 256 -14.67 18.38 21.48
CA GLY A 256 -15.55 17.20 21.55
C GLY A 256 -16.19 16.78 20.22
N LYS A 257 -16.75 17.74 19.44
CA LYS A 257 -17.34 17.46 18.12
C LYS A 257 -16.29 17.00 17.09
N ARG A 258 -15.10 17.63 17.08
CA ARG A 258 -14.00 17.25 16.16
C ARG A 258 -13.38 15.93 16.57
N ALA A 259 -13.23 15.69 17.88
CA ALA A 259 -12.71 14.42 18.39
C ALA A 259 -13.62 13.24 18.01
N ALA A 260 -14.94 13.38 18.19
CA ALA A 260 -15.90 12.37 17.78
C ALA A 260 -15.80 12.08 16.28
N TYR A 261 -15.74 13.11 15.43
CA TYR A 261 -15.60 12.95 13.98
C TYR A 261 -14.30 12.23 13.59
N LEU A 262 -13.16 12.58 14.18
CA LEU A 262 -11.88 11.93 13.91
C LEU A 262 -11.84 10.47 14.34
N LEU A 263 -12.48 10.14 15.46
CA LEU A 263 -12.58 8.76 15.93
C LEU A 263 -13.50 7.92 15.03
N ASP A 264 -14.61 8.48 14.58
CA ASP A 264 -15.51 7.84 13.63
C ASP A 264 -14.84 7.61 12.28
N LEU A 265 -14.12 8.60 11.76
CA LEU A 265 -13.32 8.48 10.54
C LEU A 265 -12.25 7.39 10.67
N GLY A 266 -11.55 7.32 11.81
CA GLY A 266 -10.57 6.27 12.07
C GLY A 266 -11.19 4.88 12.08
N SER A 267 -12.38 4.74 12.66
CA SER A 267 -13.16 3.49 12.67
C SER A 267 -13.60 3.09 11.26
N ALA A 268 -14.14 4.03 10.49
CA ALA A 268 -14.54 3.82 9.10
C ALA A 268 -13.33 3.42 8.22
N ALA A 269 -12.22 4.14 8.34
CA ALA A 269 -10.98 3.81 7.64
C ALA A 269 -10.50 2.38 7.97
N HIS A 270 -10.48 2.02 9.25
CA HIS A 270 -10.11 0.66 9.67
C HIS A 270 -11.02 -0.40 9.05
N THR A 271 -12.33 -0.16 9.04
CA THR A 271 -13.32 -1.08 8.45
C THR A 271 -13.11 -1.23 6.94
N ILE A 272 -12.91 -0.11 6.22
CA ILE A 272 -12.66 -0.10 4.77
C ILE A 272 -11.37 -0.85 4.45
N PHE A 273 -10.27 -0.53 5.12
CA PHE A 273 -8.97 -1.20 4.89
C PHE A 273 -9.03 -2.70 5.20
N SER A 274 -9.60 -3.07 6.35
CA SER A 274 -9.69 -4.49 6.75
C SER A 274 -10.63 -5.26 5.82
N GLY A 275 -11.74 -4.65 5.41
CA GLY A 275 -12.69 -5.26 4.48
C GLY A 275 -12.08 -5.46 3.09
N TYR A 276 -11.40 -4.44 2.56
CA TYR A 276 -10.74 -4.52 1.26
C TYR A 276 -9.61 -5.56 1.24
N ILE A 277 -8.67 -5.46 2.18
CA ILE A 277 -7.52 -6.39 2.23
C ILE A 277 -8.00 -7.83 2.50
N GLY A 278 -8.97 -7.99 3.41
CA GLY A 278 -9.56 -9.31 3.69
C GLY A 278 -10.29 -9.89 2.48
N GLY A 279 -11.05 -9.05 1.78
CA GLY A 279 -11.72 -9.42 0.53
C GLY A 279 -10.72 -9.81 -0.55
N GLN A 280 -9.67 -9.01 -0.77
CA GLN A 280 -8.66 -9.26 -1.78
C GLN A 280 -7.86 -10.55 -1.54
N LEU A 281 -7.51 -10.84 -0.28
CA LEU A 281 -6.84 -12.11 0.08
C LEU A 281 -7.76 -13.31 -0.14
N LEU A 282 -9.03 -13.20 0.23
CA LEU A 282 -10.01 -14.27 0.02
C LEU A 282 -10.28 -14.51 -1.45
N GLU A 283 -10.42 -13.44 -2.23
CA GLU A 283 -10.62 -13.48 -3.67
C GLU A 283 -9.41 -14.13 -4.37
N ALA A 284 -8.18 -13.69 -4.06
CA ALA A 284 -6.95 -14.27 -4.57
C ALA A 284 -6.83 -15.78 -4.30
N PHE A 285 -7.20 -16.20 -3.09
CA PHE A 285 -7.21 -17.61 -2.72
C PHE A 285 -8.26 -18.41 -3.50
N CYS A 286 -9.49 -17.89 -3.60
CA CYS A 286 -10.56 -18.54 -4.35
C CYS A 286 -10.23 -18.64 -5.86
N LEU A 287 -9.68 -17.56 -6.44
CA LEU A 287 -9.29 -17.53 -7.84
C LEU A 287 -8.17 -18.53 -8.14
N GLY A 288 -7.15 -18.61 -7.28
CA GLY A 288 -6.09 -19.59 -7.38
C GLY A 288 -6.61 -21.03 -7.32
N LEU A 289 -7.55 -21.33 -6.41
CA LEU A 289 -8.18 -22.65 -6.33
C LEU A 289 -9.04 -22.97 -7.54
N LEU A 290 -9.82 -22.02 -8.05
CA LEU A 290 -10.62 -22.22 -9.26
C LEU A 290 -9.74 -22.44 -10.48
N CYS A 291 -8.66 -21.68 -10.60
CA CYS A 291 -7.66 -21.87 -11.64
C CYS A 291 -7.06 -23.27 -11.58
N LEU A 292 -6.63 -23.72 -10.39
CA LEU A 292 -6.09 -25.06 -10.20
C LEU A 292 -7.08 -26.16 -10.61
N ALA A 293 -8.28 -26.08 -10.08
CA ALA A 293 -9.34 -27.05 -10.40
C ALA A 293 -9.64 -27.11 -11.90
N GLY A 294 -9.80 -25.95 -12.54
CA GLY A 294 -10.10 -25.89 -13.97
C GLY A 294 -8.94 -26.42 -14.84
N MET A 295 -7.70 -26.06 -14.53
CA MET A 295 -6.54 -26.53 -15.26
C MET A 295 -6.33 -28.04 -15.11
N LEU A 296 -6.56 -28.58 -13.89
CA LEU A 296 -6.47 -30.04 -13.66
C LEU A 296 -7.57 -30.78 -14.43
N LEU A 297 -8.82 -30.27 -14.43
CA LEU A 297 -9.95 -30.86 -15.18
C LEU A 297 -9.68 -30.89 -16.68
N LEU A 298 -9.03 -29.85 -17.22
CA LEU A 298 -8.70 -29.73 -18.64
C LEU A 298 -7.38 -30.43 -19.01
N GLY A 299 -6.69 -31.01 -18.05
CA GLY A 299 -5.39 -31.65 -18.27
C GLY A 299 -4.32 -30.71 -18.81
N LEU A 300 -4.33 -29.44 -18.41
CA LEU A 300 -3.35 -28.44 -18.81
C LEU A 300 -2.05 -28.64 -18.03
N PRO A 301 -0.89 -28.51 -18.67
CA PRO A 301 0.40 -28.60 -17.96
C PRO A 301 0.61 -27.39 -17.05
N TYR A 302 1.53 -27.52 -16.10
CA TYR A 302 1.87 -26.48 -15.10
C TYR A 302 0.69 -25.96 -14.27
N ALA A 303 -0.35 -26.79 -14.09
CA ALA A 303 -1.57 -26.39 -13.38
C ALA A 303 -1.30 -25.77 -12.02
N LEU A 304 -0.44 -26.38 -11.20
CA LEU A 304 -0.11 -25.86 -9.87
C LEU A 304 0.64 -24.52 -9.95
N SER A 305 1.67 -24.44 -10.80
CA SER A 305 2.51 -23.24 -10.92
C SER A 305 1.71 -22.04 -11.43
N ILE A 306 0.89 -22.22 -12.48
CA ILE A 306 0.06 -21.16 -13.03
C ILE A 306 -1.01 -20.72 -12.02
N SER A 307 -1.63 -21.66 -11.32
CA SER A 307 -2.68 -21.33 -10.35
C SER A 307 -2.14 -20.58 -9.12
N VAL A 308 -0.93 -20.93 -8.68
CA VAL A 308 -0.27 -20.18 -7.61
C VAL A 308 0.13 -18.79 -8.09
N ILE A 309 0.65 -18.65 -9.32
CA ILE A 309 0.95 -17.34 -9.93
C ILE A 309 -0.32 -16.49 -10.01
N VAL A 310 -1.42 -17.05 -10.53
CA VAL A 310 -2.73 -16.38 -10.63
C VAL A 310 -3.19 -15.90 -9.24
N GLY A 311 -3.17 -16.78 -8.24
CA GLY A 311 -3.57 -16.42 -6.88
C GLY A 311 -2.70 -15.35 -6.25
N PHE A 312 -1.36 -15.41 -6.41
CA PHE A 312 -0.47 -14.38 -5.88
C PHE A 312 -0.62 -13.04 -6.59
N LEU A 313 -0.71 -13.06 -7.91
CA LEU A 313 -0.83 -11.82 -8.69
C LEU A 313 -2.22 -11.20 -8.59
N ALA A 314 -3.26 -11.96 -8.30
CA ALA A 314 -4.61 -11.45 -8.05
C ALA A 314 -4.68 -10.44 -6.89
N ILE A 315 -3.71 -10.44 -5.97
CA ILE A 315 -3.60 -9.41 -4.93
C ILE A 315 -3.41 -8.00 -5.54
N ILE A 316 -2.89 -7.91 -6.76
CA ILE A 316 -2.68 -6.67 -7.50
C ILE A 316 -3.84 -6.52 -8.51
N PRO A 317 -4.85 -5.68 -8.23
CA PRO A 317 -6.02 -5.57 -9.09
C PRO A 317 -5.65 -5.21 -10.54
N ILE A 318 -6.34 -5.79 -11.50
CA ILE A 318 -6.18 -5.55 -12.96
C ILE A 318 -4.83 -6.01 -13.49
N ILE A 319 -3.72 -5.49 -12.95
CA ILE A 319 -2.35 -5.78 -13.44
C ILE A 319 -2.00 -7.25 -13.19
N GLY A 320 -2.37 -7.79 -12.04
CA GLY A 320 -2.10 -9.18 -11.68
C GLY A 320 -2.73 -10.16 -12.66
N THR A 321 -3.94 -9.91 -13.06
CA THR A 321 -4.69 -10.72 -14.06
C THR A 321 -3.98 -10.72 -15.41
N ILE A 322 -3.57 -9.55 -15.91
CA ILE A 322 -2.88 -9.43 -17.21
C ILE A 322 -1.54 -10.16 -17.17
N ILE A 323 -0.74 -9.95 -16.13
CA ILE A 323 0.57 -10.59 -15.99
C ILE A 323 0.42 -12.11 -15.88
N SER A 324 -0.55 -12.59 -15.09
CA SER A 324 -0.78 -14.04 -14.92
C SER A 324 -1.27 -14.69 -16.20
N ALA A 325 -2.12 -14.01 -16.99
CA ALA A 325 -2.54 -14.47 -18.30
C ALA A 325 -1.36 -14.64 -19.25
N LEU A 326 -0.50 -13.61 -19.35
CA LEU A 326 0.69 -13.63 -20.20
C LEU A 326 1.66 -14.74 -19.79
N LEU A 327 1.96 -14.87 -18.49
CA LEU A 327 2.84 -15.93 -17.98
C LEU A 327 2.25 -17.33 -18.25
N GLY A 328 0.94 -17.51 -18.01
CA GLY A 328 0.26 -18.76 -18.29
C GLY A 328 0.28 -19.12 -19.79
N LEU A 329 0.08 -18.14 -20.66
CA LEU A 329 0.11 -18.32 -22.11
C LEU A 329 1.51 -18.71 -22.58
N ILE A 330 2.55 -18.10 -22.06
CA ILE A 330 3.93 -18.45 -22.35
C ILE A 330 4.24 -19.87 -21.88
N LEU A 331 3.91 -20.22 -20.64
CA LEU A 331 4.17 -21.54 -20.06
C LEU A 331 3.47 -22.65 -20.85
N ILE A 332 2.18 -22.47 -21.17
CA ILE A 332 1.41 -23.44 -21.95
C ILE A 332 1.89 -23.50 -23.41
N GLY A 333 2.20 -22.33 -24.01
CA GLY A 333 2.69 -22.26 -25.38
C GLY A 333 3.98 -23.02 -25.60
N LEU A 334 4.87 -23.01 -24.62
CA LEU A 334 6.15 -23.74 -24.67
C LEU A 334 5.98 -25.24 -24.38
N ALA A 335 5.10 -25.60 -23.44
CA ALA A 335 4.96 -26.99 -23.00
C ALA A 335 4.00 -27.80 -23.88
N ALA A 336 2.93 -27.19 -24.35
CA ALA A 336 1.88 -27.84 -25.11
C ALA A 336 1.22 -26.86 -26.10
N PRO A 337 1.86 -26.50 -27.22
CA PRO A 337 1.36 -25.51 -28.18
C PRO A 337 -0.06 -25.81 -28.66
N GLY A 338 -0.41 -27.08 -28.86
CA GLY A 338 -1.74 -27.52 -29.26
C GLY A 338 -2.85 -27.22 -28.24
N LYS A 339 -2.51 -26.91 -26.99
CA LYS A 339 -3.47 -26.61 -25.92
C LYS A 339 -3.60 -25.10 -25.64
N ILE A 340 -2.92 -24.24 -26.40
CA ILE A 340 -2.98 -22.76 -26.21
C ILE A 340 -4.41 -22.27 -26.28
N TRP A 341 -5.17 -22.65 -27.28
CA TRP A 341 -6.55 -22.21 -27.48
C TRP A 341 -7.47 -22.65 -26.33
N LEU A 342 -7.23 -23.85 -25.83
CA LEU A 342 -7.97 -24.36 -24.67
C LEU A 342 -7.67 -23.54 -23.41
N PHE A 343 -6.40 -23.15 -23.21
CA PHE A 343 -6.00 -22.29 -22.10
C PHE A 343 -6.61 -20.87 -22.22
N ILE A 344 -6.58 -20.28 -23.43
CA ILE A 344 -7.18 -18.95 -23.69
C ILE A 344 -8.67 -18.97 -23.34
N LEU A 345 -9.40 -19.97 -23.86
CA LEU A 345 -10.83 -20.12 -23.59
C LEU A 345 -11.10 -20.31 -22.08
N PHE A 346 -10.33 -21.20 -21.44
CA PHE A 346 -10.44 -21.44 -20.00
C PHE A 346 -10.17 -20.16 -19.20
N PHE A 347 -9.09 -19.46 -19.52
CA PHE A 347 -8.71 -18.26 -18.79
C PHE A 347 -9.74 -17.14 -18.98
N PHE A 348 -10.30 -17.01 -20.18
CA PHE A 348 -11.41 -16.07 -20.44
C PHE A 348 -12.64 -16.38 -19.58
N VAL A 349 -13.03 -17.66 -19.47
CA VAL A 349 -14.14 -18.08 -18.60
C VAL A 349 -13.82 -17.82 -17.14
N LEU A 350 -12.59 -18.12 -16.69
CA LEU A 350 -12.12 -17.85 -15.33
C LEU A 350 -12.22 -16.36 -15.01
N GLN A 351 -11.82 -15.49 -15.94
CA GLN A 351 -11.89 -14.03 -15.78
C GLN A 351 -13.34 -13.52 -15.71
N ARG A 352 -14.25 -14.14 -16.47
CA ARG A 352 -15.69 -13.83 -16.35
C ARG A 352 -16.24 -14.22 -15.00
N ILE A 353 -15.86 -15.38 -14.47
CA ILE A 353 -16.26 -15.80 -13.12
C ILE A 353 -15.68 -14.84 -12.06
N GLU A 354 -14.44 -14.42 -12.21
CA GLU A 354 -13.83 -13.43 -11.34
C GLU A 354 -14.60 -12.11 -11.35
N GLY A 355 -14.72 -11.48 -12.52
CA GLY A 355 -15.30 -10.14 -12.66
C GLY A 355 -16.79 -10.06 -12.32
N ASP A 356 -17.58 -11.03 -12.78
CA ASP A 356 -19.03 -11.00 -12.66
C ASP A 356 -19.54 -11.62 -11.35
N ILE A 357 -18.77 -12.50 -10.72
CA ILE A 357 -19.24 -13.27 -9.55
C ILE A 357 -18.36 -13.07 -8.32
N LEU A 358 -17.04 -13.36 -8.42
CA LEU A 358 -16.14 -13.34 -7.25
C LEU A 358 -15.94 -11.92 -6.73
N TYR A 359 -15.45 -11.05 -7.58
CA TYR A 359 -15.08 -9.69 -7.21
C TYR A 359 -16.24 -8.91 -6.57
N PRO A 360 -17.46 -8.86 -7.17
CA PRO A 360 -18.59 -8.15 -6.57
C PRO A 360 -19.05 -8.73 -5.24
N LYS A 361 -18.98 -10.07 -5.08
CA LYS A 361 -19.41 -10.74 -3.84
C LYS A 361 -18.42 -10.61 -2.71
N ILE A 362 -17.12 -10.62 -3.00
CA ILE A 362 -16.05 -10.68 -2.00
C ILE A 362 -15.52 -9.29 -1.69
N VAL A 363 -15.15 -8.52 -2.71
CA VAL A 363 -14.46 -7.22 -2.57
C VAL A 363 -15.41 -6.04 -2.71
N GLY A 364 -16.34 -6.11 -3.65
CA GLY A 364 -17.15 -4.97 -4.11
C GLY A 364 -17.93 -4.25 -3.00
N LYS A 365 -18.43 -4.98 -1.99
CA LYS A 365 -19.14 -4.40 -0.84
C LYS A 365 -18.25 -3.55 0.08
N SER A 366 -16.94 -3.77 0.04
CA SER A 366 -15.98 -3.11 0.94
C SER A 366 -15.41 -1.82 0.39
N VAL A 367 -15.47 -1.60 -0.92
CA VAL A 367 -14.80 -0.49 -1.61
C VAL A 367 -15.73 0.69 -1.83
N GLY A 368 -16.98 0.45 -2.25
CA GLY A 368 -17.99 1.50 -2.49
C GLY A 368 -17.59 2.53 -3.56
N LEU A 369 -16.62 2.21 -4.41
CA LEU A 369 -16.14 3.05 -5.50
C LEU A 369 -16.60 2.48 -6.84
N SER A 370 -16.89 3.36 -7.81
CA SER A 370 -17.05 2.93 -9.20
C SER A 370 -15.71 2.57 -9.81
N GLU A 371 -15.72 1.70 -10.82
CA GLU A 371 -14.52 1.15 -11.48
C GLU A 371 -13.56 2.23 -11.98
N ILE A 372 -14.07 3.36 -12.45
CA ILE A 372 -13.25 4.47 -12.95
C ILE A 372 -12.37 5.09 -11.83
N TRP A 373 -12.92 5.20 -10.61
CA TRP A 373 -12.16 5.71 -9.47
C TRP A 373 -11.14 4.69 -8.95
N VAL A 374 -11.46 3.39 -9.07
CA VAL A 374 -10.50 2.32 -8.76
C VAL A 374 -9.34 2.37 -9.75
N LEU A 375 -9.60 2.50 -11.05
CA LEU A 375 -8.56 2.63 -12.08
C LEU A 375 -7.68 3.87 -11.84
N ALA A 376 -8.30 5.02 -11.57
CA ALA A 376 -7.57 6.25 -11.26
C ALA A 376 -6.68 6.09 -10.02
N ALA A 377 -7.22 5.48 -8.96
CA ALA A 377 -6.46 5.22 -7.73
C ALA A 377 -5.25 4.32 -7.97
N ILE A 378 -5.43 3.22 -8.70
CA ILE A 378 -4.36 2.28 -9.06
C ILE A 378 -3.27 2.97 -9.88
N THR A 379 -3.66 3.78 -10.87
CA THR A 379 -2.70 4.50 -11.74
C THR A 379 -1.87 5.49 -10.93
N VAL A 380 -2.50 6.30 -10.10
CA VAL A 380 -1.80 7.28 -9.23
C VAL A 380 -0.96 6.55 -8.18
N GLY A 381 -1.52 5.57 -7.50
CA GLY A 381 -0.81 4.81 -6.48
C GLY A 381 0.40 4.06 -7.04
N GLY A 382 0.22 3.45 -8.21
CA GLY A 382 1.28 2.75 -8.92
C GLY A 382 2.44 3.66 -9.33
N SER A 383 2.14 4.86 -9.79
CA SER A 383 3.15 5.86 -10.15
C SER A 383 3.94 6.36 -8.93
N LEU A 384 3.30 6.48 -7.76
CA LEU A 384 3.92 7.01 -6.56
C LEU A 384 4.77 5.97 -5.81
N TYR A 385 4.25 4.76 -5.66
CA TYR A 385 4.84 3.75 -4.77
C TYR A 385 4.88 2.33 -5.38
N GLY A 386 4.76 2.21 -6.70
CA GLY A 386 4.81 0.93 -7.40
C GLY A 386 3.72 -0.04 -6.93
N VAL A 387 4.06 -1.32 -6.81
CA VAL A 387 3.12 -2.39 -6.45
C VAL A 387 2.41 -2.13 -5.11
N LEU A 388 3.12 -1.65 -4.10
CA LEU A 388 2.53 -1.32 -2.79
C LEU A 388 1.54 -0.16 -2.90
N GLY A 389 1.86 0.84 -3.73
CA GLY A 389 0.96 1.94 -4.02
C GLY A 389 -0.34 1.45 -4.68
N ILE A 390 -0.27 0.50 -5.60
CA ILE A 390 -1.46 -0.09 -6.22
C ILE A 390 -2.36 -0.74 -5.16
N ILE A 391 -1.81 -1.56 -4.28
CA ILE A 391 -2.58 -2.28 -3.27
C ILE A 391 -3.25 -1.32 -2.27
N VAL A 392 -2.55 -0.25 -1.87
CA VAL A 392 -3.01 0.68 -0.83
C VAL A 392 -3.91 1.78 -1.40
N SER A 393 -3.75 2.13 -2.68
CA SER A 393 -4.47 3.25 -3.30
C SER A 393 -5.98 3.08 -3.30
N VAL A 394 -6.47 1.86 -3.52
CA VAL A 394 -7.91 1.58 -3.57
C VAL A 394 -8.59 1.85 -2.22
N PRO A 395 -8.14 1.29 -1.08
CA PRO A 395 -8.75 1.61 0.20
C PRO A 395 -8.53 3.06 0.62
N VAL A 396 -7.41 3.71 0.25
CA VAL A 396 -7.22 5.15 0.48
C VAL A 396 -8.24 5.97 -0.29
N ALA A 397 -8.45 5.68 -1.58
CA ALA A 397 -9.47 6.34 -2.39
C ALA A 397 -10.88 6.12 -1.82
N SER A 398 -11.17 4.92 -1.31
CA SER A 398 -12.44 4.60 -0.64
C SER A 398 -12.66 5.43 0.63
N VAL A 399 -11.62 5.63 1.44
CA VAL A 399 -11.70 6.53 2.62
C VAL A 399 -11.92 7.97 2.20
N ILE A 400 -11.24 8.45 1.15
CA ILE A 400 -11.45 9.80 0.61
C ILE A 400 -12.90 9.96 0.12
N ALA A 401 -13.41 8.99 -0.63
CA ALA A 401 -14.80 8.99 -1.09
C ALA A 401 -15.80 8.98 0.07
N TYR A 402 -15.53 8.22 1.14
CA TYR A 402 -16.33 8.23 2.36
C TYR A 402 -16.38 9.62 3.00
N ILE A 403 -15.22 10.30 3.15
CA ILE A 403 -15.13 11.66 3.71
C ILE A 403 -15.91 12.65 2.85
N LEU A 404 -15.76 12.57 1.52
CA LEU A 404 -16.49 13.45 0.59
C LEU A 404 -17.99 13.22 0.66
N SER A 405 -18.44 11.97 0.62
CA SER A 405 -19.85 11.59 0.70
C SER A 405 -20.49 12.06 2.01
N ASP A 406 -19.82 11.82 3.15
CA ASP A 406 -20.28 12.28 4.47
C ASP A 406 -20.38 13.83 4.53
N SER A 407 -19.37 14.51 3.98
CA SER A 407 -19.35 15.98 3.93
C SER A 407 -20.47 16.54 3.04
N VAL A 408 -20.72 15.90 1.89
CA VAL A 408 -21.82 16.28 0.97
C VAL A 408 -23.17 16.06 1.63
N LYS A 409 -23.40 14.88 2.23
CA LYS A 409 -24.64 14.56 2.94
C LYS A 409 -24.94 15.58 4.04
N LYS A 410 -23.96 15.90 4.87
CA LYS A 410 -24.13 16.92 5.94
C LYS A 410 -24.48 18.29 5.40
N ARG A 411 -23.87 18.72 4.28
CA ARG A 411 -24.18 20.02 3.64
C ARG A 411 -25.54 20.04 2.98
N LEU A 412 -25.99 18.94 2.37
CA LEU A 412 -27.32 18.85 1.76
C LEU A 412 -28.41 18.85 2.83
N GLN A 413 -28.23 18.15 3.93
CA GLN A 413 -29.13 18.18 5.08
C GLN A 413 -29.25 19.62 5.67
N GLN A 414 -28.14 20.36 5.74
CA GLN A 414 -28.20 21.78 6.18
C GLN A 414 -28.96 22.69 5.22
N LYS A 415 -29.09 22.31 3.96
CA LYS A 415 -29.83 23.04 2.93
C LYS A 415 -31.25 22.52 2.73
N ASN A 416 -31.72 21.57 3.55
CA ASN A 416 -33.03 20.90 3.41
C ASN A 416 -33.27 20.30 2.01
N ILE A 417 -32.20 19.79 1.36
CA ILE A 417 -32.27 19.11 0.07
C ILE A 417 -32.26 17.61 0.33
N ASP A 418 -33.35 16.91 -0.02
CA ASP A 418 -33.48 15.46 0.14
C ASP A 418 -32.70 14.75 -0.97
N PHE A 419 -31.73 13.89 -0.58
CA PHE A 419 -30.85 13.19 -1.50
C PHE A 419 -31.52 11.98 -2.17
N GLU A 420 -32.56 11.41 -1.56
CA GLU A 420 -33.22 10.18 -2.05
C GLU A 420 -34.12 10.41 -3.28
N GLN A 421 -34.45 11.67 -3.62
CA GLN A 421 -35.33 11.94 -4.76
C GLN A 421 -34.59 12.16 -6.11
N GLN A 422 -33.27 12.06 -6.17
CA GLN A 422 -32.49 12.35 -7.39
C GLN A 422 -31.76 11.13 -7.99
N ASN A 423 -32.02 9.93 -7.52
CA ASN A 423 -31.55 8.72 -8.22
C ASN A 423 -32.72 8.13 -9.03
N PRO A 424 -32.70 8.24 -10.40
CA PRO A 424 -33.65 7.55 -11.25
C PRO A 424 -33.44 6.04 -11.24
#